data_d26da85a3469ff06f3938bda0ed8a435
#
_entry.id   d26da85a3469ff06f3938bda0ed8a435
#
_cell.length_a   1.000
_cell.length_b   1.000
_cell.length_c   1.000
_cell.angle_alpha   90.00
_cell.angle_beta   90.00
_cell.angle_gamma   90.00
#
_symmetry.space_group_name_H-M   'P 1'
#
loop_
_entity.id
_entity.type
_entity.pdbx_description
1 polymer ?
#
loop_
_entity_poly.entity_id
_entity_poly.type
_entity_poly.pdbx_seq_one_letter_code
_entity_poly.pdbx_strand_id
1 'polypeptide(L)'
;MLRIHRKFVIVLFLIFSTSNYEAQNSGFQIARLKYNGGSDWYNDPSAEVNLLKYLNEKHNIKVNADYLFVDISTNDIFQYPFLFMTGHGTINFSNEEAKRLRTYLENGGFLYVDDDYGLDKSFRREIKKVFPDRELVELPFDHPIYHIKYDFPFGPPKTHEHDNKPPQGFGIFIDKRLVLFYTYESNPSDGWADQAVHNDSDEKREEALKFGINIILYSMMQ
;
A
#
# COMPACT_ATOMS: atom_id res chain seq x y z
N MET A 1 -57.60 -16.16 56.40
CA MET A 1 -56.87 -16.87 55.38
C MET A 1 -56.14 -15.84 54.52
N LEU A 2 -54.87 -15.54 54.79
CA LEU A 2 -54.03 -14.59 54.05
C LEU A 2 -53.23 -15.36 52.98
N ARG A 3 -53.49 -15.07 51.74
CA ARG A 3 -52.70 -15.57 50.61
C ARG A 3 -51.44 -14.67 50.36
N ILE A 4 -50.27 -15.20 50.68
CA ILE A 4 -48.98 -14.58 50.44
C ILE A 4 -48.60 -14.87 48.96
N HIS A 5 -48.58 -13.84 48.12
CA HIS A 5 -48.06 -13.93 46.77
C HIS A 5 -46.53 -13.76 46.80
N ARG A 6 -45.80 -14.85 46.59
CA ARG A 6 -44.35 -14.80 46.38
C ARG A 6 -44.08 -14.29 44.96
N LYS A 7 -43.55 -13.05 44.85
CA LYS A 7 -42.99 -12.53 43.59
C LYS A 7 -41.60 -13.14 43.42
N PHE A 8 -41.43 -13.97 42.39
CA PHE A 8 -40.11 -14.42 41.92
C PHE A 8 -39.46 -13.27 41.14
N VAL A 9 -38.34 -12.74 41.64
CA VAL A 9 -37.46 -11.83 40.91
C VAL A 9 -36.44 -12.69 40.19
N ILE A 10 -36.54 -12.78 38.85
CA ILE A 10 -35.51 -13.42 38.01
C ILE A 10 -34.45 -12.37 37.78
N VAL A 11 -33.28 -12.52 38.41
CA VAL A 11 -32.10 -11.73 38.11
C VAL A 11 -31.38 -12.37 36.94
N LEU A 12 -31.47 -11.73 35.77
CA LEU A 12 -30.76 -12.15 34.57
C LEU A 12 -29.30 -11.66 34.69
N PHE A 13 -28.37 -12.57 34.98
CA PHE A 13 -26.94 -12.29 34.92
C PHE A 13 -26.52 -12.27 33.44
N LEU A 14 -26.35 -11.08 32.87
CA LEU A 14 -25.65 -10.90 31.61
C LEU A 14 -24.15 -11.10 31.84
N ILE A 15 -23.65 -12.28 31.47
CA ILE A 15 -22.22 -12.55 31.43
C ILE A 15 -21.69 -11.85 30.16
N PHE A 16 -21.11 -10.67 30.35
CA PHE A 16 -20.27 -10.04 29.34
C PHE A 16 -18.97 -10.86 29.24
N SER A 17 -18.90 -11.76 28.27
CA SER A 17 -17.61 -12.33 27.82
C SER A 17 -16.81 -11.19 27.22
N THR A 18 -15.94 -10.55 27.98
CA THR A 18 -14.89 -9.71 27.41
C THR A 18 -13.93 -10.66 26.70
N SER A 19 -14.15 -10.86 25.39
CA SER A 19 -13.10 -11.38 24.54
C SER A 19 -11.98 -10.36 24.63
N ASN A 20 -10.90 -10.70 25.34
CA ASN A 20 -9.65 -9.98 25.20
C ASN A 20 -9.18 -10.20 23.75
N TYR A 21 -9.58 -9.32 22.86
CA TYR A 21 -8.86 -9.11 21.63
C TYR A 21 -7.50 -8.55 22.07
N GLU A 22 -6.53 -9.42 22.27
CA GLU A 22 -5.14 -9.01 22.18
C GLU A 22 -5.02 -8.45 20.76
N ALA A 23 -5.07 -7.13 20.65
CA ALA A 23 -4.59 -6.45 19.47
C ALA A 23 -3.15 -6.94 19.32
N GLN A 24 -2.96 -7.89 18.44
CA GLN A 24 -1.67 -8.43 18.11
C GLN A 24 -0.85 -7.20 17.76
N ASN A 25 0.13 -6.90 18.59
CA ASN A 25 0.97 -5.71 18.54
C ASN A 25 1.95 -5.87 17.36
N SER A 26 1.36 -6.20 16.20
CA SER A 26 2.01 -6.34 14.91
C SER A 26 2.36 -4.94 14.46
N GLY A 27 3.65 -4.70 14.22
CA GLY A 27 4.12 -3.45 13.66
C GLY A 27 3.50 -3.17 12.28
N PHE A 28 3.83 -2.03 11.71
CA PHE A 28 3.41 -1.70 10.35
C PHE A 28 3.87 -2.79 9.36
N GLN A 29 3.00 -3.15 8.43
CA GLN A 29 3.26 -4.17 7.42
C GLN A 29 2.76 -3.70 6.05
N ILE A 30 3.49 -4.05 5.00
CA ILE A 30 3.11 -3.87 3.61
C ILE A 30 2.55 -5.20 3.10
N ALA A 31 1.39 -5.19 2.46
CA ALA A 31 0.87 -6.36 1.77
C ALA A 31 1.02 -6.18 0.25
N ARG A 32 1.74 -7.11 -0.40
CA ARG A 32 1.84 -7.16 -1.86
C ARG A 32 0.49 -7.54 -2.45
N LEU A 33 0.00 -6.76 -3.41
CA LEU A 33 -1.28 -7.04 -4.06
C LEU A 33 -1.10 -8.05 -5.19
N LYS A 34 -1.65 -9.25 -5.04
CA LYS A 34 -1.77 -10.23 -6.11
C LYS A 34 -2.96 -9.89 -6.99
N TYR A 35 -2.73 -9.80 -8.29
CA TYR A 35 -3.71 -9.47 -9.31
C TYR A 35 -3.58 -10.36 -10.55
N ASN A 36 -4.58 -10.34 -11.42
CA ASN A 36 -4.60 -11.08 -12.68
C ASN A 36 -4.14 -10.22 -13.87
N GLY A 37 -3.77 -10.85 -14.99
CA GLY A 37 -3.45 -10.15 -16.24
C GLY A 37 -2.17 -10.62 -16.92
N GLY A 38 -1.41 -11.53 -16.29
CA GLY A 38 -0.18 -12.09 -16.85
C GLY A 38 1.08 -11.34 -16.47
N SER A 39 0.98 -10.38 -15.53
CA SER A 39 2.13 -9.74 -14.89
C SER A 39 2.71 -10.60 -13.77
N ASP A 40 3.98 -10.39 -13.48
CA ASP A 40 4.74 -11.05 -12.43
C ASP A 40 4.68 -10.27 -11.09
N TRP A 41 3.47 -10.02 -10.60
CA TRP A 41 3.21 -9.30 -9.34
C TRP A 41 4.06 -9.78 -8.15
N TYR A 42 4.67 -10.94 -8.25
CA TYR A 42 5.50 -11.62 -7.24
C TYR A 42 7.00 -11.39 -7.42
N ASN A 43 7.43 -10.57 -8.38
CA ASN A 43 8.85 -10.25 -8.57
C ASN A 43 9.47 -9.61 -7.32
N ASP A 44 10.77 -9.69 -7.17
CA ASP A 44 11.55 -9.05 -6.11
C ASP A 44 10.97 -9.18 -4.69
N PRO A 45 10.77 -10.39 -4.16
CA PRO A 45 10.11 -10.60 -2.88
C PRO A 45 10.89 -10.06 -1.68
N SER A 46 12.14 -9.62 -1.85
CA SER A 46 12.93 -8.95 -0.82
C SER A 46 12.65 -7.44 -0.72
N ALA A 47 11.98 -6.85 -1.70
CA ALA A 47 11.83 -5.40 -1.79
C ALA A 47 11.12 -4.79 -0.56
N GLU A 48 9.89 -5.20 -0.26
CA GLU A 48 9.15 -4.68 0.90
C GLU A 48 9.81 -5.07 2.22
N VAL A 49 10.43 -6.25 2.28
CA VAL A 49 11.15 -6.74 3.46
C VAL A 49 12.31 -5.80 3.80
N ASN A 50 13.09 -5.42 2.81
CA ASN A 50 14.23 -4.52 2.98
C ASN A 50 13.77 -3.10 3.30
N LEU A 51 12.72 -2.59 2.63
CA LEU A 51 12.16 -1.28 2.93
C LEU A 51 11.65 -1.21 4.38
N LEU A 52 10.95 -2.24 4.85
CA LEU A 52 10.45 -2.29 6.22
C LEU A 52 11.59 -2.39 7.25
N LYS A 53 12.63 -3.19 6.97
CA LYS A 53 13.82 -3.23 7.82
C LYS A 53 14.49 -1.86 7.89
N TYR A 54 14.66 -1.18 6.75
CA TYR A 54 15.23 0.16 6.69
C TYR A 54 14.39 1.17 7.48
N LEU A 55 13.05 1.09 7.38
CA LEU A 55 12.13 1.91 8.19
C LEU A 55 12.33 1.69 9.69
N ASN A 56 12.44 0.45 10.12
CA ASN A 56 12.67 0.14 11.53
C ASN A 56 14.02 0.64 12.02
N GLU A 57 15.10 0.35 11.28
CA GLU A 57 16.46 0.69 11.65
C GLU A 57 16.74 2.20 11.68
N LYS A 58 16.19 2.94 10.72
CA LYS A 58 16.48 4.37 10.57
C LYS A 58 15.47 5.28 11.31
N HIS A 59 14.26 4.79 11.57
CA HIS A 59 13.17 5.62 12.13
C HIS A 59 12.56 5.05 13.40
N ASN A 60 13.02 3.89 13.86
CA ASN A 60 12.52 3.22 15.06
C ASN A 60 11.00 3.00 15.04
N ILE A 61 10.44 2.77 13.85
CA ILE A 61 9.03 2.43 13.67
C ILE A 61 8.92 0.91 13.74
N LYS A 62 8.08 0.41 14.63
CA LYS A 62 7.85 -1.03 14.75
C LYS A 62 7.17 -1.57 13.50
N VAL A 63 7.79 -2.57 12.88
CA VAL A 63 7.32 -3.21 11.64
C VAL A 63 7.20 -4.72 11.81
N ASN A 64 6.37 -5.34 10.96
CA ASN A 64 6.49 -6.75 10.60
C ASN A 64 7.07 -6.82 9.18
N ALA A 65 8.33 -7.21 9.06
CA ALA A 65 9.09 -7.24 7.82
C ALA A 65 9.05 -8.62 7.12
N ASP A 66 7.99 -9.39 7.31
CA ASP A 66 7.77 -10.62 6.58
C ASP A 66 7.15 -10.33 5.20
N TYR A 67 7.62 -11.04 4.16
CA TYR A 67 6.98 -10.99 2.85
C TYR A 67 5.55 -11.54 2.95
N LEU A 68 4.61 -10.76 2.50
CA LEU A 68 3.18 -11.08 2.57
C LEU A 68 2.48 -10.60 1.29
N PHE A 69 1.57 -11.39 0.79
CA PHE A 69 0.69 -10.96 -0.29
C PHE A 69 -0.78 -11.23 0.04
N VAL A 70 -1.65 -10.43 -0.58
CA VAL A 70 -3.11 -10.59 -0.51
C VAL A 70 -3.69 -10.62 -1.92
N ASP A 71 -4.66 -11.50 -2.14
CA ASP A 71 -5.33 -11.61 -3.43
C ASP A 71 -6.44 -10.57 -3.54
N ILE A 72 -6.43 -9.77 -4.61
CA ILE A 72 -7.44 -8.73 -4.85
C ILE A 72 -8.86 -9.31 -4.93
N SER A 73 -9.00 -10.60 -5.23
CA SER A 73 -10.29 -11.28 -5.29
C SER A 73 -10.88 -11.61 -3.91
N THR A 74 -10.11 -11.45 -2.82
CA THR A 74 -10.54 -11.74 -1.44
C THR A 74 -10.75 -10.48 -0.60
N ASN A 75 -11.40 -10.64 0.55
CA ASN A 75 -11.58 -9.55 1.51
C ASN A 75 -10.35 -9.34 2.42
N ASP A 76 -9.29 -10.13 2.26
CA ASP A 76 -8.08 -10.00 3.08
C ASP A 76 -7.37 -8.67 2.87
N ILE A 77 -7.58 -8.01 1.72
CA ILE A 77 -7.04 -6.67 1.46
C ILE A 77 -7.44 -5.66 2.54
N PHE A 78 -8.61 -5.82 3.18
CA PHE A 78 -9.09 -4.91 4.24
C PHE A 78 -8.36 -5.06 5.58
N GLN A 79 -7.50 -6.06 5.73
CA GLN A 79 -6.72 -6.27 6.95
C GLN A 79 -5.44 -5.41 6.99
N TYR A 80 -5.05 -4.83 5.85
CA TYR A 80 -3.79 -4.12 5.70
C TYR A 80 -4.02 -2.66 5.29
N PRO A 81 -3.46 -1.69 6.02
CA PRO A 81 -3.64 -0.28 5.69
C PRO A 81 -2.88 0.17 4.43
N PHE A 82 -1.85 -0.60 4.04
CA PHE A 82 -0.97 -0.28 2.93
C PHE A 82 -0.83 -1.48 2.00
N LEU A 83 -1.24 -1.31 0.75
CA LEU A 83 -1.03 -2.27 -0.32
C LEU A 83 0.08 -1.77 -1.26
N PHE A 84 0.91 -2.70 -1.71
CA PHE A 84 1.93 -2.45 -2.72
C PHE A 84 1.66 -3.31 -3.96
N MET A 85 1.77 -2.70 -5.14
CA MET A 85 1.54 -3.34 -6.42
C MET A 85 2.67 -2.98 -7.37
N THR A 86 3.29 -3.97 -7.97
CA THR A 86 4.32 -3.83 -9.01
C THR A 86 4.30 -5.02 -9.94
N GLY A 87 5.15 -5.03 -10.95
CA GLY A 87 5.40 -6.13 -11.89
C GLY A 87 5.56 -5.67 -13.33
N HIS A 88 5.96 -6.60 -14.19
CA HIS A 88 6.07 -6.40 -15.63
C HIS A 88 4.79 -6.85 -16.33
N GLY A 89 4.41 -6.17 -17.41
CA GLY A 89 3.36 -6.63 -18.32
C GLY A 89 1.97 -6.07 -18.02
N THR A 90 0.97 -6.91 -17.88
CA THR A 90 -0.42 -6.45 -17.91
C THR A 90 -1.21 -6.76 -16.64
N ILE A 91 -2.11 -5.83 -16.31
CA ILE A 91 -3.10 -5.95 -15.24
C ILE A 91 -4.48 -6.16 -15.87
N ASN A 92 -5.30 -6.97 -15.21
CA ASN A 92 -6.70 -7.12 -15.56
C ASN A 92 -7.55 -7.33 -14.29
N PHE A 93 -8.42 -6.38 -13.99
CA PHE A 93 -9.38 -6.48 -12.89
C PHE A 93 -10.74 -6.88 -13.41
N SER A 94 -11.39 -7.84 -12.75
CA SER A 94 -12.83 -8.04 -12.86
C SER A 94 -13.58 -6.83 -12.27
N ASN A 95 -14.88 -6.72 -12.56
CA ASN A 95 -15.70 -5.65 -11.98
C ASN A 95 -15.79 -5.75 -10.46
N GLU A 96 -15.83 -6.97 -9.92
CA GLU A 96 -15.86 -7.23 -8.48
C GLU A 96 -14.54 -6.83 -7.80
N GLU A 97 -13.41 -7.13 -8.43
CA GLU A 97 -12.07 -6.73 -7.94
C GLU A 97 -11.92 -5.21 -7.96
N ALA A 98 -12.32 -4.55 -9.05
CA ALA A 98 -12.30 -3.10 -9.15
C ALA A 98 -13.17 -2.44 -8.08
N LYS A 99 -14.39 -2.95 -7.85
CA LYS A 99 -15.28 -2.46 -6.80
C LYS A 99 -14.70 -2.68 -5.40
N ARG A 100 -14.09 -3.84 -5.15
CA ARG A 100 -13.45 -4.15 -3.87
C ARG A 100 -12.27 -3.22 -3.59
N LEU A 101 -11.41 -3.01 -4.58
CA LEU A 101 -10.28 -2.08 -4.46
C LEU A 101 -10.77 -0.65 -4.21
N ARG A 102 -11.82 -0.20 -4.91
CA ARG A 102 -12.47 1.09 -4.63
C ARG A 102 -12.92 1.18 -3.18
N THR A 103 -13.67 0.18 -2.72
CA THR A 103 -14.15 0.14 -1.32
C THR A 103 -12.99 0.20 -0.32
N TYR A 104 -11.91 -0.52 -0.58
CA TYR A 104 -10.70 -0.48 0.25
C TYR A 104 -10.12 0.94 0.34
N LEU A 105 -9.93 1.59 -0.80
CA LEU A 105 -9.35 2.93 -0.87
C LEU A 105 -10.28 4.01 -0.28
N GLU A 106 -11.60 3.88 -0.45
CA GLU A 106 -12.60 4.78 0.15
C GLU A 106 -12.64 4.68 1.69
N ASN A 107 -12.34 3.49 2.24
CA ASN A 107 -12.41 3.22 3.68
C ASN A 107 -11.06 3.32 4.42
N GLY A 108 -10.11 4.08 3.93
CA GLY A 108 -8.88 4.38 4.64
C GLY A 108 -7.64 3.65 4.14
N GLY A 109 -7.78 2.69 3.22
CA GLY A 109 -6.65 2.02 2.60
C GLY A 109 -5.81 2.95 1.74
N PHE A 110 -4.54 2.59 1.55
CA PHE A 110 -3.61 3.25 0.66
C PHE A 110 -3.00 2.23 -0.31
N LEU A 111 -2.92 2.57 -1.58
CA LEU A 111 -2.25 1.76 -2.59
C LEU A 111 -1.05 2.51 -3.18
N TYR A 112 0.14 1.94 -3.04
CA TYR A 112 1.30 2.34 -3.83
C TYR A 112 1.46 1.41 -5.02
N VAL A 113 1.65 1.99 -6.20
CA VAL A 113 1.90 1.26 -7.45
C VAL A 113 3.20 1.73 -8.05
N ASP A 114 4.08 0.79 -8.38
CA ASP A 114 5.31 1.05 -9.10
C ASP A 114 5.29 0.36 -10.47
N ASP A 115 5.47 1.12 -11.55
CA ASP A 115 5.62 0.54 -12.88
C ASP A 115 7.03 0.00 -13.04
N ASP A 116 7.17 -1.29 -12.85
CA ASP A 116 8.44 -1.97 -13.00
C ASP A 116 8.89 -2.02 -14.48
N TYR A 117 8.00 -2.24 -15.38
CA TYR A 117 8.06 -1.95 -16.83
C TYR A 117 6.86 -2.53 -17.55
N GLY A 118 6.17 -1.66 -18.28
CA GLY A 118 5.08 -2.08 -19.16
C GLY A 118 3.72 -2.23 -18.50
N LEU A 119 3.58 -1.89 -17.20
CA LEU A 119 2.27 -1.83 -16.53
C LEU A 119 1.46 -0.61 -16.95
N ASP A 120 2.08 0.52 -17.27
CA ASP A 120 1.44 1.85 -17.42
C ASP A 120 0.13 1.80 -18.21
N LYS A 121 0.18 1.26 -19.43
CA LYS A 121 -1.00 1.22 -20.30
C LYS A 121 -2.16 0.42 -19.70
N SER A 122 -1.87 -0.71 -19.09
CA SER A 122 -2.88 -1.57 -18.48
C SER A 122 -3.34 -1.00 -17.14
N PHE A 123 -2.42 -0.47 -16.33
CA PHE A 123 -2.73 0.19 -15.06
C PHE A 123 -3.71 1.35 -15.27
N ARG A 124 -3.42 2.28 -16.17
CA ARG A 124 -4.30 3.42 -16.46
C ARG A 124 -5.69 2.99 -16.94
N ARG A 125 -5.79 1.90 -17.69
CA ARG A 125 -7.08 1.33 -18.10
C ARG A 125 -7.82 0.73 -16.91
N GLU A 126 -7.13 -0.07 -16.11
CA GLU A 126 -7.77 -0.79 -15.00
C GLU A 126 -8.15 0.13 -13.85
N ILE A 127 -7.36 1.16 -13.55
CA ILE A 127 -7.70 2.12 -12.52
C ILE A 127 -8.92 2.97 -12.87
N LYS A 128 -9.22 3.15 -14.16
CA LYS A 128 -10.49 3.76 -14.62
C LYS A 128 -11.70 2.90 -14.32
N LYS A 129 -11.56 1.57 -14.20
CA LYS A 129 -12.67 0.71 -13.72
C LYS A 129 -12.90 0.91 -12.22
N VAL A 130 -11.82 1.12 -11.46
CA VAL A 130 -11.90 1.40 -10.01
C VAL A 130 -12.53 2.77 -9.76
N PHE A 131 -12.07 3.80 -10.48
CA PHE A 131 -12.51 5.18 -10.35
C PHE A 131 -12.92 5.76 -11.72
N PRO A 132 -14.12 5.44 -12.23
CA PRO A 132 -14.59 6.00 -13.49
C PRO A 132 -14.88 7.50 -13.42
N ASP A 133 -15.08 8.02 -12.21
CA ASP A 133 -15.43 9.39 -11.87
C ASP A 133 -14.23 10.25 -11.41
N ARG A 134 -13.01 9.69 -11.39
CA ARG A 134 -11.80 10.41 -10.97
C ARG A 134 -10.70 10.30 -11.99
N GLU A 135 -9.78 11.27 -11.97
CA GLU A 135 -8.60 11.28 -12.81
C GLU A 135 -7.35 10.88 -12.01
N LEU A 136 -6.44 10.19 -12.68
CA LEU A 136 -5.07 9.99 -12.22
C LEU A 136 -4.30 11.27 -12.56
N VAL A 137 -3.98 12.07 -11.54
CA VAL A 137 -3.34 13.38 -11.72
C VAL A 137 -1.86 13.32 -11.40
N GLU A 138 -1.04 13.97 -12.20
CA GLU A 138 0.40 14.10 -11.92
C GLU A 138 0.59 15.01 -10.70
N LEU A 139 1.41 14.55 -9.74
CA LEU A 139 1.72 15.32 -8.55
C LEU A 139 2.84 16.32 -8.84
N PRO A 140 2.65 17.62 -8.53
CA PRO A 140 3.70 18.59 -8.68
C PRO A 140 4.86 18.29 -7.72
N PHE A 141 6.07 18.71 -8.07
CA PHE A 141 7.27 18.36 -7.30
C PHE A 141 7.31 18.97 -5.89
N ASP A 142 6.49 19.99 -5.61
CA ASP A 142 6.30 20.54 -4.26
C ASP A 142 5.26 19.77 -3.42
N HIS A 143 4.70 18.67 -3.95
CA HIS A 143 3.75 17.87 -3.20
C HIS A 143 4.42 17.25 -1.96
N PRO A 144 3.76 17.28 -0.77
CA PRO A 144 4.36 16.83 0.49
C PRO A 144 4.92 15.41 0.50
N ILE A 145 4.43 14.50 -0.34
CA ILE A 145 4.95 13.13 -0.44
C ILE A 145 6.45 13.11 -0.82
N TYR A 146 6.91 14.12 -1.54
CA TYR A 146 8.31 14.26 -1.93
C TYR A 146 9.21 14.87 -0.85
N HIS A 147 8.63 15.43 0.23
CA HIS A 147 9.36 16.23 1.20
C HIS A 147 9.10 15.86 2.67
N ILE A 148 8.24 14.87 2.93
CA ILE A 148 7.75 14.60 4.28
C ILE A 148 8.88 14.21 5.27
N LYS A 149 9.92 13.56 4.79
CA LYS A 149 11.09 13.17 5.60
C LYS A 149 12.39 13.43 4.87
N TYR A 150 12.48 13.00 3.64
CA TYR A 150 13.62 13.21 2.75
C TYR A 150 13.20 14.12 1.61
N ASP A 151 14.13 14.93 1.11
CA ASP A 151 13.85 15.92 0.09
C ASP A 151 14.12 15.36 -1.32
N PHE A 152 13.06 15.33 -2.13
CA PHE A 152 13.09 14.91 -3.54
C PHE A 152 12.55 16.04 -4.43
N PRO A 153 13.31 17.11 -4.63
CA PRO A 153 12.83 18.34 -5.27
C PRO A 153 12.51 18.18 -6.76
N PHE A 154 12.87 17.05 -7.34
CA PHE A 154 12.60 16.72 -8.74
C PHE A 154 11.65 15.52 -8.92
N GLY A 155 10.89 15.18 -7.86
CA GLY A 155 9.96 14.07 -7.87
C GLY A 155 10.59 12.72 -7.55
N PRO A 156 10.03 11.60 -8.03
CA PRO A 156 10.55 10.28 -7.74
C PRO A 156 12.00 10.08 -8.21
N PRO A 157 12.85 9.35 -7.48
CA PRO A 157 14.19 9.01 -7.95
C PRO A 157 14.09 8.09 -9.17
N LYS A 158 15.01 8.22 -10.11
CA LYS A 158 15.09 7.35 -11.27
C LYS A 158 16.04 6.19 -10.99
N THR A 159 15.49 5.08 -10.50
CA THR A 159 16.27 3.88 -10.17
C THR A 159 16.65 3.12 -11.44
N HIS A 160 15.67 2.82 -12.31
CA HIS A 160 15.91 2.23 -13.61
C HIS A 160 15.33 3.09 -14.75
N GLU A 161 15.90 2.94 -15.92
CA GLU A 161 15.45 3.60 -17.14
C GLU A 161 14.72 2.63 -18.04
N HIS A 162 13.56 3.06 -18.54
CA HIS A 162 12.78 2.28 -19.50
C HIS A 162 12.73 2.97 -20.86
N ASP A 163 11.98 4.07 -20.98
CA ASP A 163 11.72 4.76 -22.24
C ASP A 163 12.43 6.12 -22.35
N ASN A 164 13.47 6.39 -21.53
CA ASN A 164 14.19 7.66 -21.44
C ASN A 164 13.29 8.87 -21.15
N LYS A 165 12.17 8.67 -20.46
CA LYS A 165 11.31 9.75 -19.99
C LYS A 165 11.69 10.18 -18.58
N PRO A 166 11.34 11.41 -18.18
CA PRO A 166 11.54 11.82 -16.78
C PRO A 166 10.66 10.98 -15.84
N PRO A 167 11.13 10.74 -14.59
CA PRO A 167 10.32 10.07 -13.58
C PRO A 167 9.12 10.93 -13.20
N GLN A 168 7.95 10.31 -13.04
CA GLN A 168 6.71 10.97 -12.73
C GLN A 168 5.99 10.25 -11.59
N GLY A 169 5.33 11.02 -10.74
CA GLY A 169 4.42 10.49 -9.71
C GLY A 169 3.00 10.96 -9.97
N PHE A 170 2.05 10.03 -9.91
CA PHE A 170 0.64 10.29 -10.12
C PHE A 170 -0.18 9.90 -8.90
N GLY A 171 -1.30 10.54 -8.71
CA GLY A 171 -2.19 10.23 -7.59
C GLY A 171 -3.66 10.23 -7.92
N ILE A 172 -4.42 9.50 -7.11
CA ILE A 172 -5.88 9.63 -7.03
C ILE A 172 -6.23 10.14 -5.64
N PHE A 173 -7.09 11.16 -5.61
CA PHE A 173 -7.56 11.77 -4.38
C PHE A 173 -9.04 11.45 -4.12
N ILE A 174 -9.36 11.16 -2.86
CA ILE A 174 -10.73 11.15 -2.34
C ILE A 174 -10.80 12.29 -1.34
N ASP A 175 -11.59 13.31 -1.65
CA ASP A 175 -11.60 14.59 -0.98
C ASP A 175 -10.20 15.22 -1.01
N LYS A 176 -9.49 15.24 0.11
CA LYS A 176 -8.10 15.73 0.19
C LYS A 176 -7.08 14.64 0.45
N ARG A 177 -7.53 13.40 0.63
CA ARG A 177 -6.66 12.26 0.93
C ARG A 177 -6.14 11.64 -0.37
N LEU A 178 -4.83 11.51 -0.50
CA LEU A 178 -4.18 10.75 -1.57
C LEU A 178 -4.35 9.27 -1.27
N VAL A 179 -5.24 8.59 -1.96
CA VAL A 179 -5.55 7.17 -1.69
C VAL A 179 -4.71 6.21 -2.50
N LEU A 180 -4.19 6.68 -3.61
CA LEU A 180 -3.33 5.93 -4.52
C LEU A 180 -2.19 6.82 -4.98
N PHE A 181 -0.96 6.29 -4.90
CA PHE A 181 0.23 6.90 -5.48
C PHE A 181 0.84 5.94 -6.49
N TYR A 182 1.18 6.44 -7.67
CA TYR A 182 1.73 5.67 -8.78
C TYR A 182 3.00 6.32 -9.29
N THR A 183 4.09 5.55 -9.36
CA THR A 183 5.37 5.97 -9.97
C THR A 183 5.53 5.38 -11.36
N TYR A 184 5.92 6.22 -12.30
CA TYR A 184 6.15 5.89 -13.69
C TYR A 184 7.53 6.35 -14.12
N GLU A 185 8.26 5.55 -14.93
CA GLU A 185 9.64 5.82 -15.37
C GLU A 185 10.64 6.06 -14.22
N SER A 186 10.38 5.47 -13.06
CA SER A 186 11.11 5.68 -11.81
C SER A 186 11.67 4.39 -11.23
N ASN A 187 10.83 3.38 -11.09
CA ASN A 187 11.13 2.05 -10.59
C ASN A 187 11.90 2.00 -9.26
N PRO A 188 11.46 2.75 -8.23
CA PRO A 188 12.17 2.76 -6.95
C PRO A 188 12.12 1.41 -6.22
N SER A 189 11.14 0.54 -6.50
CA SER A 189 11.03 -0.75 -5.84
C SER A 189 12.17 -1.72 -6.19
N ASP A 190 12.80 -1.60 -7.35
CA ASP A 190 14.01 -2.36 -7.68
C ASP A 190 15.16 -2.01 -6.75
N GLY A 191 15.31 -0.72 -6.41
CA GLY A 191 16.31 -0.28 -5.45
C GLY A 191 16.07 -0.76 -4.01
N TRP A 192 14.87 -1.26 -3.69
CA TRP A 192 14.59 -1.90 -2.40
C TRP A 192 14.98 -3.38 -2.37
N ALA A 193 15.05 -4.04 -3.54
CA ALA A 193 15.42 -5.45 -3.65
C ALA A 193 16.84 -5.72 -3.11
N ASP A 194 17.20 -6.98 -2.94
CA ASP A 194 18.57 -7.34 -2.59
C ASP A 194 19.53 -6.88 -3.68
N GLN A 195 20.69 -6.35 -3.27
CA GLN A 195 21.66 -5.75 -4.20
C GLN A 195 22.03 -6.67 -5.37
N ALA A 196 22.12 -7.97 -5.12
CA ALA A 196 22.48 -8.95 -6.15
C ALA A 196 21.41 -9.15 -7.23
N VAL A 197 20.19 -8.61 -7.05
CA VAL A 197 19.10 -8.78 -8.02
C VAL A 197 19.31 -7.84 -9.20
N HIS A 198 19.49 -6.55 -8.94
CA HIS A 198 19.63 -5.52 -9.99
C HIS A 198 21.05 -4.96 -10.12
N ASN A 199 21.95 -5.28 -9.17
CA ASN A 199 23.33 -4.76 -9.10
C ASN A 199 23.42 -3.23 -9.01
N ASP A 200 22.41 -2.59 -8.45
CA ASP A 200 22.40 -1.16 -8.21
C ASP A 200 23.47 -0.74 -7.19
N SER A 201 24.02 0.47 -7.34
CA SER A 201 24.95 1.01 -6.37
C SER A 201 24.26 1.26 -5.02
N ASP A 202 25.05 1.27 -3.94
CA ASP A 202 24.53 1.54 -2.60
C ASP A 202 23.84 2.90 -2.52
N GLU A 203 24.36 3.91 -3.20
CA GLU A 203 23.79 5.26 -3.24
C GLU A 203 22.40 5.26 -3.89
N LYS A 204 22.26 4.58 -5.03
CA LYS A 204 20.99 4.48 -5.76
C LYS A 204 19.94 3.72 -4.92
N ARG A 205 20.34 2.62 -4.30
CA ARG A 205 19.49 1.84 -3.41
C ARG A 205 19.07 2.65 -2.18
N GLU A 206 20.00 3.39 -1.56
CA GLU A 206 19.68 4.24 -0.42
C GLU A 206 18.70 5.35 -0.80
N GLU A 207 18.86 5.96 -1.97
CA GLU A 207 17.92 6.97 -2.49
C GLU A 207 16.52 6.39 -2.67
N ALA A 208 16.42 5.22 -3.30
CA ALA A 208 15.15 4.51 -3.49
C ALA A 208 14.48 4.12 -2.15
N LEU A 209 15.25 3.61 -1.18
CA LEU A 209 14.76 3.31 0.17
C LEU A 209 14.24 4.56 0.89
N LYS A 210 14.96 5.68 0.82
CA LYS A 210 14.53 6.98 1.37
C LYS A 210 13.22 7.45 0.76
N PHE A 211 13.06 7.25 -0.54
CA PHE A 211 11.80 7.57 -1.21
C PHE A 211 10.64 6.68 -0.74
N GLY A 212 10.89 5.38 -0.60
CA GLY A 212 9.92 4.45 -0.01
C GLY A 212 9.48 4.85 1.39
N ILE A 213 10.42 5.37 2.21
CA ILE A 213 10.09 5.92 3.54
C ILE A 213 9.13 7.11 3.42
N ASN A 214 9.37 8.02 2.48
CA ASN A 214 8.46 9.15 2.26
C ASN A 214 7.04 8.66 1.94
N ILE A 215 6.91 7.67 1.06
CA ILE A 215 5.59 7.11 0.68
C ILE A 215 4.88 6.52 1.90
N ILE A 216 5.58 5.72 2.70
CA ILE A 216 5.02 5.10 3.92
C ILE A 216 4.60 6.17 4.93
N LEU A 217 5.49 7.10 5.28
CA LEU A 217 5.18 8.14 6.26
C LEU A 217 4.04 9.04 5.80
N TYR A 218 4.00 9.37 4.52
CA TYR A 218 2.90 10.16 3.96
C TYR A 218 1.56 9.42 4.10
N SER A 219 1.53 8.12 3.79
CA SER A 219 0.31 7.30 3.92
C SER A 219 -0.20 7.21 5.36
N MET A 220 0.70 7.26 6.36
CA MET A 220 0.34 7.20 7.79
C MET A 220 -0.19 8.53 8.35
N MET A 221 0.03 9.64 7.65
CA MET A 221 -0.25 10.99 8.18
C MET A 221 -1.53 11.63 7.60
N GLN A 222 -2.28 10.93 6.74
CA GLN A 222 -3.50 11.45 6.12
C GLN A 222 -4.79 10.89 6.74
#